data_2a90e5acde70d5f70dfedb00a6bcf03d
#
_entry.id   2a90e5acde70d5f70dfedb00a6bcf03d
#
_cell.length_a   1.000
_cell.length_b   1.000
_cell.length_c   1.000
_cell.angle_alpha   90.00
_cell.angle_beta   90.00
_cell.angle_gamma   90.00
#
_symmetry.space_group_name_H-M   'P 1'
#
loop_
_entity.id
_entity.type
_entity.pdbx_description
1 polymer ?
#
loop_
_entity_poly.entity_id
_entity_poly.type
_entity_poly.pdbx_seq_one_letter_code
_entity_poly.pdbx_strand_id
1 'polypeptide(L)'
;MRMKKILSVLAGLILFANTTFAEELSIEKQLVGIVGAINGTVKTETRTLKAGDKIYLNETIYASENSGTQILLLDQSTFTIGSESEVVMDTFIYDPETSDGKIVASVKQGSLKVISGLISKKNPDSLTVEVPEGTLGSRGTEFQTNVSKGKTDTLLIGPGKNNTL
;
A
#
# COMPACT_ATOMS: atom_id res chain seq x y z
N MET A 1 -27.10 83.26 -18.56
CA MET A 1 -28.20 82.60 -19.34
C MET A 1 -27.66 81.30 -19.99
N ARG A 2 -28.32 80.19 -19.73
CA ARG A 2 -28.13 78.87 -20.27
C ARG A 2 -26.90 78.03 -19.78
N MET A 3 -27.24 77.26 -18.75
CA MET A 3 -26.56 76.03 -18.32
C MET A 3 -26.49 75.02 -19.48
N LYS A 4 -25.34 74.49 -19.73
CA LYS A 4 -25.25 73.20 -20.44
C LYS A 4 -24.64 72.14 -19.52
N LYS A 5 -25.50 71.23 -19.14
CA LYS A 5 -25.15 70.02 -18.38
C LYS A 5 -24.25 69.14 -19.25
N ILE A 6 -23.07 68.86 -18.72
CA ILE A 6 -22.24 67.78 -19.30
C ILE A 6 -22.37 66.59 -18.36
N LEU A 7 -23.09 65.58 -18.87
CA LEU A 7 -23.31 64.32 -18.24
C LEU A 7 -22.06 63.44 -18.49
N SER A 8 -21.23 63.30 -17.45
CA SER A 8 -20.06 62.45 -17.51
C SER A 8 -20.51 61.03 -17.21
N VAL A 9 -20.52 60.15 -18.23
CA VAL A 9 -20.77 58.71 -18.10
C VAL A 9 -19.46 58.05 -17.67
N LEU A 10 -19.39 57.69 -16.40
CA LEU A 10 -18.29 56.92 -15.84
C LEU A 10 -18.58 55.45 -16.14
N ALA A 11 -18.00 54.95 -17.22
CA ALA A 11 -18.03 53.49 -17.54
C ALA A 11 -17.13 52.76 -16.56
N GLY A 12 -17.72 52.18 -15.52
CA GLY A 12 -17.02 51.27 -14.62
C GLY A 12 -16.69 49.92 -15.32
N LEU A 13 -15.42 49.75 -15.63
CA LEU A 13 -14.89 48.50 -16.12
C LEU A 13 -14.78 47.51 -14.94
N ILE A 14 -15.80 46.70 -14.74
CA ILE A 14 -15.76 45.60 -13.76
C ILE A 14 -14.89 44.49 -14.36
N LEU A 15 -13.65 44.42 -13.91
CA LEU A 15 -12.74 43.28 -14.17
C LEU A 15 -13.23 42.07 -13.35
N PHE A 16 -13.97 41.19 -13.93
CA PHE A 16 -14.22 39.87 -13.34
C PHE A 16 -12.91 39.09 -13.37
N ALA A 17 -12.19 39.08 -12.26
CA ALA A 17 -11.13 38.15 -12.03
C ALA A 17 -11.77 36.74 -11.88
N ASN A 18 -11.77 35.97 -12.95
CA ASN A 18 -12.05 34.54 -12.88
C ASN A 18 -10.90 33.89 -12.13
N THR A 19 -11.01 33.75 -10.81
CA THR A 19 -10.21 32.83 -10.03
C THR A 19 -10.70 31.42 -10.38
N THR A 20 -10.06 30.79 -11.35
CA THR A 20 -10.16 29.35 -11.50
C THR A 20 -9.58 28.73 -10.25
N PHE A 21 -10.46 28.32 -9.34
CA PHE A 21 -10.14 27.37 -8.31
C PHE A 21 -9.78 26.06 -9.04
N ALA A 22 -8.50 25.84 -9.25
CA ALA A 22 -8.02 24.50 -9.53
C ALA A 22 -8.24 23.71 -8.24
N GLU A 23 -9.34 22.96 -8.20
CA GLU A 23 -9.59 21.96 -7.19
C GLU A 23 -8.49 20.92 -7.39
N GLU A 24 -7.44 20.99 -6.58
CA GLU A 24 -6.40 19.99 -6.53
C GLU A 24 -7.08 18.70 -6.09
N LEU A 25 -7.31 17.80 -7.05
CA LEU A 25 -7.86 16.49 -6.81
C LEU A 25 -6.80 15.72 -5.99
N SER A 26 -6.85 15.88 -4.68
CA SER A 26 -6.03 15.08 -3.78
C SER A 26 -6.51 13.64 -3.90
N ILE A 27 -5.76 12.82 -4.63
CA ILE A 27 -5.97 11.38 -4.65
C ILE A 27 -5.73 10.92 -3.22
N GLU A 28 -6.82 10.64 -2.50
CA GLU A 28 -6.74 10.12 -1.15
C GLU A 28 -6.05 8.76 -1.21
N LYS A 29 -4.84 8.69 -0.66
CA LYS A 29 -4.06 7.46 -0.64
C LYS A 29 -4.71 6.45 0.30
N GLN A 30 -5.07 5.30 -0.21
CA GLN A 30 -5.66 4.23 0.59
C GLN A 30 -4.63 3.65 1.56
N LEU A 31 -4.89 3.77 2.86
CA LEU A 31 -4.09 3.16 3.91
C LEU A 31 -4.25 1.63 3.88
N VAL A 32 -3.14 0.90 3.90
CA VAL A 32 -3.14 -0.57 3.95
C VAL A 32 -2.55 -1.11 5.25
N GLY A 33 -1.68 -0.37 5.92
CA GLY A 33 -1.04 -0.83 7.14
C GLY A 33 -0.06 0.18 7.72
N ILE A 34 0.70 -0.27 8.72
CA ILE A 34 1.74 0.52 9.39
C ILE A 34 3.04 -0.29 9.50
N VAL A 35 4.15 0.41 9.53
CA VAL A 35 5.46 -0.17 9.83
C VAL A 35 5.52 -0.51 11.33
N GLY A 36 5.53 -1.79 11.67
CA GLY A 36 5.64 -2.26 13.06
C GLY A 36 7.08 -2.25 13.58
N ALA A 37 7.98 -2.79 12.79
CA ALA A 37 9.40 -2.84 13.11
C ALA A 37 10.25 -2.61 11.85
N ILE A 38 11.46 -2.09 12.04
CA ILE A 38 12.39 -1.82 10.96
C ILE A 38 13.83 -2.04 11.44
N ASN A 39 14.66 -2.60 10.58
CA ASN A 39 16.09 -2.72 10.76
C ASN A 39 16.80 -2.25 9.51
N GLY A 40 17.86 -1.51 9.65
CA GLY A 40 18.62 -0.97 8.51
C GLY A 40 17.87 0.11 7.73
N THR A 41 18.06 0.13 6.43
CA THR A 41 17.47 1.13 5.51
C THR A 41 16.35 0.53 4.69
N VAL A 42 15.15 1.02 4.91
CA VAL A 42 13.95 0.68 4.13
C VAL A 42 13.29 1.96 3.66
N LYS A 43 12.86 2.00 2.41
CA LYS A 43 12.29 3.19 1.78
C LYS A 43 11.16 2.84 0.83
N THR A 44 10.34 3.82 0.49
CA THR A 44 9.47 3.81 -0.68
C THR A 44 10.10 4.67 -1.79
N GLU A 45 9.38 4.89 -2.88
CA GLU A 45 9.83 5.79 -3.96
C GLU A 45 10.06 7.23 -3.47
N THR A 46 9.35 7.63 -2.42
CA THR A 46 9.28 9.05 -2.00
C THR A 46 9.86 9.33 -0.63
N ARG A 47 10.08 8.31 0.21
CA ARG A 47 10.55 8.52 1.60
C ARG A 47 11.29 7.32 2.17
N THR A 48 12.15 7.59 3.14
CA THR A 48 12.71 6.57 4.04
C THR A 48 11.70 6.27 5.14
N LEU A 49 11.46 4.99 5.39
CA LEU A 49 10.49 4.52 6.38
C LEU A 49 11.08 4.45 7.79
N LYS A 50 10.19 4.62 8.76
CA LYS A 50 10.44 4.47 10.20
C LYS A 50 9.31 3.66 10.83
N ALA A 51 9.56 3.08 12.00
CA ALA A 51 8.51 2.43 12.78
C ALA A 51 7.35 3.42 13.06
N GLY A 52 6.12 2.96 12.87
CA GLY A 52 4.89 3.76 12.96
C GLY A 52 4.47 4.47 11.66
N ASP A 53 5.29 4.48 10.63
CA ASP A 53 4.92 5.08 9.34
C ASP A 53 3.77 4.32 8.68
N LYS A 54 2.88 5.06 8.04
CA LYS A 54 1.75 4.52 7.28
C LYS A 54 2.22 3.99 5.93
N ILE A 55 1.69 2.85 5.52
CA ILE A 55 1.89 2.26 4.21
C ILE A 55 0.60 2.36 3.41
N TYR A 56 0.71 2.79 2.17
CA TYR A 56 -0.42 3.02 1.29
C TYR A 56 -0.43 2.05 0.11
N LEU A 57 -1.61 1.89 -0.48
CA LEU A 57 -1.79 1.07 -1.67
C LEU A 57 -0.89 1.58 -2.81
N ASN A 58 -0.35 0.65 -3.58
CA ASN A 58 0.58 0.87 -4.69
C ASN A 58 1.94 1.53 -4.31
N GLU A 59 2.28 1.62 -3.02
CA GLU A 59 3.64 1.96 -2.64
C GLU A 59 4.56 0.74 -2.82
N THR A 60 5.69 0.94 -3.47
CA THR A 60 6.76 -0.05 -3.51
C THR A 60 7.67 0.13 -2.30
N ILE A 61 7.96 -0.97 -1.63
CA ILE A 61 8.81 -0.99 -0.45
C ILE A 61 10.13 -1.63 -0.83
N TYR A 62 11.19 -0.89 -0.66
CA TYR A 62 12.57 -1.32 -0.93
C TYR A 62 13.32 -1.50 0.36
N ALA A 63 13.78 -2.72 0.64
CA ALA A 63 14.73 -3.00 1.72
C ALA A 63 16.14 -3.16 1.14
N SER A 64 17.08 -2.40 1.68
CA SER A 64 18.49 -2.48 1.27
C SER A 64 19.16 -3.76 1.77
N GLU A 65 20.44 -3.94 1.46
CA GLU A 65 21.26 -5.01 2.03
C GLU A 65 21.27 -4.95 3.56
N ASN A 66 21.21 -6.09 4.23
CA ASN A 66 21.15 -6.22 5.70
C ASN A 66 20.01 -5.43 6.36
N SER A 67 18.94 -5.21 5.61
CA SER A 67 17.79 -4.42 6.06
C SER A 67 16.51 -5.23 5.98
N GLY A 68 15.48 -4.80 6.70
CA GLY A 68 14.17 -5.42 6.65
C GLY A 68 13.14 -4.66 7.46
N THR A 69 11.89 -5.00 7.25
CA THR A 69 10.78 -4.36 7.94
C THR A 69 9.63 -5.33 8.15
N GLN A 70 8.88 -5.09 9.20
CA GLN A 70 7.60 -5.74 9.46
C GLN A 70 6.48 -4.74 9.28
N ILE A 71 5.49 -5.08 8.46
CA ILE A 71 4.30 -4.27 8.21
C ILE A 71 3.10 -5.00 8.79
N LEU A 72 2.34 -4.29 9.59
CA LEU A 72 1.07 -4.74 10.14
C LEU A 72 -0.05 -4.18 9.29
N LEU A 73 -0.77 -5.05 8.59
CA LEU A 73 -1.90 -4.66 7.76
C LEU A 73 -3.15 -4.46 8.59
N LEU A 74 -4.13 -3.72 8.06
CA LEU A 74 -5.37 -3.40 8.77
C LEU A 74 -6.22 -4.63 9.10
N ASP A 75 -6.09 -5.72 8.32
CA ASP A 75 -6.74 -7.01 8.59
C ASP A 75 -5.98 -7.90 9.57
N GLN A 76 -4.95 -7.37 10.25
CA GLN A 76 -4.05 -8.08 11.15
C GLN A 76 -3.10 -9.09 10.47
N SER A 77 -3.01 -9.09 9.15
CA SER A 77 -1.93 -9.79 8.47
C SER A 77 -0.60 -9.13 8.80
N THR A 78 0.46 -9.93 8.87
CA THR A 78 1.82 -9.42 9.07
C THR A 78 2.68 -9.79 7.87
N PHE A 79 3.29 -8.78 7.27
CA PHE A 79 4.24 -8.93 6.18
C PHE A 79 5.64 -8.59 6.70
N THR A 80 6.56 -9.56 6.64
CA THR A 80 7.97 -9.32 6.96
C THR A 80 8.77 -9.34 5.66
N ILE A 81 9.34 -8.19 5.33
CA ILE A 81 10.14 -7.97 4.12
C ILE A 81 11.61 -8.05 4.52
N GLY A 82 12.35 -8.91 3.86
CA GLY A 82 13.76 -9.16 4.16
C GLY A 82 14.70 -8.28 3.34
N SER A 83 15.99 -8.64 3.41
CA SER A 83 17.09 -7.93 2.74
C SER A 83 16.96 -7.96 1.22
N GLU A 84 17.44 -6.90 0.56
CA GLU A 84 17.47 -6.76 -0.90
C GLU A 84 16.11 -7.03 -1.57
N SER A 85 15.03 -6.60 -0.92
CA SER A 85 13.66 -6.86 -1.36
C SER A 85 13.01 -5.67 -2.02
N GLU A 86 12.14 -5.98 -3.00
CA GLU A 86 11.23 -5.05 -3.63
C GLU A 86 9.83 -5.68 -3.62
N VAL A 87 8.91 -5.05 -2.86
CA VAL A 87 7.55 -5.56 -2.62
C VAL A 87 6.54 -4.44 -2.82
N VAL A 88 5.47 -4.73 -3.55
CA VAL A 88 4.36 -3.81 -3.82
C VAL A 88 3.07 -4.36 -3.22
N MET A 89 2.23 -3.49 -2.68
CA MET A 89 0.86 -3.82 -2.27
C MET A 89 -0.09 -3.42 -3.39
N ASP A 90 -0.46 -4.37 -4.26
CA ASP A 90 -1.23 -4.08 -5.49
C ASP A 90 -2.73 -3.98 -5.24
N THR A 91 -3.24 -4.76 -4.28
CA THR A 91 -4.66 -4.75 -3.92
C THR A 91 -4.79 -4.92 -2.41
N PHE A 92 -5.59 -4.06 -1.81
CA PHE A 92 -6.03 -4.19 -0.43
C PHE A 92 -7.47 -3.74 -0.29
N ILE A 93 -8.38 -4.68 -0.17
CA ILE A 93 -9.79 -4.46 0.10
C ILE A 93 -10.06 -5.12 1.46
N TYR A 94 -10.66 -4.40 2.38
CA TYR A 94 -10.97 -4.93 3.70
C TYR A 94 -12.21 -4.28 4.29
N ASP A 95 -13.16 -5.11 4.68
CA ASP A 95 -14.33 -4.73 5.46
C ASP A 95 -14.13 -5.22 6.89
N PRO A 96 -13.93 -4.32 7.86
CA PRO A 96 -13.67 -4.69 9.24
C PRO A 96 -14.90 -5.29 9.96
N GLU A 97 -16.13 -5.04 9.48
CA GLU A 97 -17.35 -5.56 10.07
C GLU A 97 -17.54 -7.03 9.71
N THR A 98 -17.25 -7.39 8.49
CA THR A 98 -17.45 -8.75 7.97
C THR A 98 -16.17 -9.57 7.90
N SER A 99 -15.00 -8.94 7.96
CA SER A 99 -13.68 -9.50 7.65
C SER A 99 -13.56 -10.01 6.20
N ASP A 100 -14.44 -9.56 5.32
CA ASP A 100 -14.31 -9.81 3.89
C ASP A 100 -13.23 -8.92 3.27
N GLY A 101 -12.61 -9.43 2.24
CA GLY A 101 -11.62 -8.63 1.55
C GLY A 101 -10.75 -9.40 0.58
N LYS A 102 -9.73 -8.71 0.07
CA LYS A 102 -8.74 -9.28 -0.84
C LYS A 102 -7.40 -8.57 -0.63
N ILE A 103 -6.34 -9.36 -0.60
CA ILE A 103 -4.95 -8.87 -0.56
C ILE A 103 -4.20 -9.44 -1.76
N VAL A 104 -3.56 -8.58 -2.52
CA VAL A 104 -2.58 -8.96 -3.55
C VAL A 104 -1.31 -8.17 -3.31
N ALA A 105 -0.21 -8.88 -3.16
CA ALA A 105 1.12 -8.28 -3.07
C ALA A 105 2.02 -8.87 -4.14
N SER A 106 2.91 -8.07 -4.72
CA SER A 106 3.92 -8.53 -5.68
C SER A 106 5.30 -8.48 -5.05
N VAL A 107 6.05 -9.57 -5.14
CA VAL A 107 7.46 -9.63 -4.79
C VAL A 107 8.25 -9.66 -6.09
N LYS A 108 8.93 -8.57 -6.39
CA LYS A 108 9.78 -8.46 -7.59
C LYS A 108 11.15 -9.08 -7.36
N GLN A 109 11.67 -8.92 -6.15
CA GLN A 109 12.96 -9.43 -5.70
C GLN A 109 12.96 -9.57 -4.18
N GLY A 110 13.84 -10.43 -3.66
CA GLY A 110 14.08 -10.62 -2.23
C GLY A 110 13.05 -11.50 -1.55
N SER A 111 12.81 -11.31 -0.27
CA SER A 111 11.99 -12.20 0.53
C SER A 111 10.79 -11.51 1.16
N LEU A 112 9.68 -12.21 1.16
CA LEU A 112 8.45 -11.85 1.87
C LEU A 112 7.98 -13.04 2.70
N LYS A 113 7.85 -12.83 4.01
CA LYS A 113 7.17 -13.74 4.92
C LYS A 113 5.80 -13.17 5.24
N VAL A 114 4.78 -14.00 5.13
CA VAL A 114 3.38 -13.64 5.38
C VAL A 114 2.84 -14.46 6.54
N ILE A 115 2.24 -13.77 7.50
CA ILE A 115 1.37 -14.36 8.51
C ILE A 115 -0.04 -13.85 8.22
N SER A 116 -0.94 -14.78 7.91
CA SER A 116 -2.29 -14.45 7.46
C SER A 116 -3.17 -13.88 8.58
N GLY A 117 -3.89 -12.81 8.27
CA GLY A 117 -4.83 -12.13 9.15
C GLY A 117 -6.29 -12.56 8.97
N LEU A 118 -7.20 -11.63 9.22
CA LEU A 118 -8.64 -11.90 9.26
C LEU A 118 -9.24 -12.24 7.89
N ILE A 119 -8.82 -11.54 6.83
CA ILE A 119 -9.30 -11.80 5.47
C ILE A 119 -9.03 -13.24 5.07
N SER A 120 -7.79 -13.70 5.21
CA SER A 120 -7.37 -15.03 4.81
C SER A 120 -7.90 -16.15 5.72
N LYS A 121 -8.10 -15.85 7.00
CA LYS A 121 -8.75 -16.79 7.94
C LYS A 121 -10.21 -17.03 7.59
N LYS A 122 -10.90 -16.02 7.09
CA LYS A 122 -12.28 -16.13 6.63
C LYS A 122 -12.37 -16.79 5.26
N ASN A 123 -11.56 -16.33 4.31
CA ASN A 123 -11.51 -16.85 2.95
C ASN A 123 -10.05 -17.09 2.54
N PRO A 124 -9.58 -18.34 2.60
CA PRO A 124 -8.18 -18.68 2.36
C PRO A 124 -7.63 -18.25 0.99
N ASP A 125 -8.49 -18.14 -0.02
CA ASP A 125 -8.07 -17.75 -1.38
C ASP A 125 -8.01 -16.23 -1.60
N SER A 126 -8.32 -15.44 -0.57
CA SER A 126 -8.36 -13.98 -0.65
C SER A 126 -6.99 -13.30 -0.44
N LEU A 127 -5.95 -14.03 -0.09
CA LEU A 127 -4.59 -13.52 -0.01
C LEU A 127 -3.72 -14.21 -1.06
N THR A 128 -3.17 -13.43 -1.97
CA THR A 128 -2.26 -13.91 -3.01
C THR A 128 -0.97 -13.10 -3.03
N VAL A 129 0.14 -13.77 -3.34
CA VAL A 129 1.44 -13.14 -3.59
C VAL A 129 1.88 -13.46 -5.00
N GLU A 130 2.04 -12.43 -5.80
CA GLU A 130 2.56 -12.54 -7.16
C GLU A 130 4.08 -12.51 -7.14
N VAL A 131 4.68 -13.40 -7.89
CA VAL A 131 6.13 -13.53 -8.09
C VAL A 131 6.40 -13.62 -9.59
N PRO A 132 7.65 -13.43 -10.06
CA PRO A 132 7.94 -13.46 -11.50
C PRO A 132 7.50 -14.73 -12.22
N GLU A 133 7.50 -15.87 -11.53
CA GLU A 133 7.13 -17.17 -12.12
C GLU A 133 5.66 -17.55 -11.95
N GLY A 134 4.87 -16.79 -11.19
CA GLY A 134 3.46 -17.12 -10.98
C GLY A 134 2.82 -16.48 -9.78
N THR A 135 1.78 -17.12 -9.26
CA THR A 135 0.99 -16.63 -8.14
C THR A 135 0.95 -17.66 -7.02
N LEU A 136 1.22 -17.21 -5.81
CA LEU A 136 1.15 -18.00 -4.59
C LEU A 136 -0.14 -17.66 -3.85
N GLY A 137 -1.01 -18.63 -3.61
CA GLY A 137 -2.19 -18.48 -2.77
C GLY A 137 -1.88 -18.92 -1.34
N SER A 138 -2.36 -18.17 -0.36
CA SER A 138 -2.25 -18.53 1.06
C SER A 138 -3.56 -19.10 1.57
N ARG A 139 -3.54 -20.34 2.00
CA ARG A 139 -4.69 -20.97 2.65
C ARG A 139 -4.60 -20.90 4.17
N GLY A 140 -4.59 -19.67 4.71
CA GLY A 140 -4.65 -19.44 6.15
C GLY A 140 -3.42 -19.89 6.92
N THR A 141 -2.24 -19.88 6.30
CA THR A 141 -0.97 -20.34 6.86
C THR A 141 0.07 -19.23 6.88
N GLU A 142 1.13 -19.50 7.59
CA GLU A 142 2.36 -18.72 7.52
C GLU A 142 3.24 -19.30 6.41
N PHE A 143 3.71 -18.46 5.51
CA PHE A 143 4.66 -18.88 4.47
C PHE A 143 5.69 -17.80 4.20
N GLN A 144 6.80 -18.21 3.63
CA GLN A 144 7.86 -17.32 3.17
C GLN A 144 8.18 -17.64 1.72
N THR A 145 8.29 -16.60 0.90
CA THR A 145 8.80 -16.70 -0.45
C THR A 145 10.09 -15.92 -0.60
N ASN A 146 10.98 -16.40 -1.44
CA ASN A 146 12.24 -15.73 -1.78
C ASN A 146 12.40 -15.74 -3.30
N VAL A 147 12.55 -14.55 -3.89
CA VAL A 147 12.74 -14.31 -5.32
C VAL A 147 14.17 -13.87 -5.55
N SER A 148 14.97 -14.71 -6.22
CA SER A 148 16.37 -14.42 -6.54
C SER A 148 16.71 -14.89 -7.94
N LYS A 149 17.29 -14.01 -8.76
CA LYS A 149 17.79 -14.32 -10.10
C LYS A 149 16.79 -15.09 -10.98
N GLY A 150 15.49 -14.72 -10.94
CA GLY A 150 14.44 -15.35 -11.71
C GLY A 150 14.06 -16.75 -11.21
N LYS A 151 14.32 -17.06 -9.96
CA LYS A 151 13.83 -18.24 -9.25
C LYS A 151 13.06 -17.82 -8.01
N THR A 152 11.95 -18.50 -7.79
CA THR A 152 11.13 -18.36 -6.60
C THR A 152 11.15 -19.62 -5.77
N ASP A 153 11.61 -19.51 -4.54
CA ASP A 153 11.53 -20.57 -3.54
C ASP A 153 10.47 -20.20 -2.52
N THR A 154 9.57 -21.14 -2.22
CA THR A 154 8.49 -20.91 -1.24
C THR A 154 8.50 -22.01 -0.19
N LEU A 155 8.50 -21.56 1.08
CA LEU A 155 8.44 -22.44 2.24
C LEU A 155 7.16 -22.18 3.03
N LEU A 156 6.38 -23.21 3.28
CA LEU A 156 5.28 -23.18 4.24
C LEU A 156 5.86 -23.36 5.65
N ILE A 157 5.60 -22.38 6.52
CA ILE A 157 6.17 -22.32 7.88
C ILE A 157 5.11 -22.64 8.93
N GLY A 158 3.86 -22.29 8.65
CA GLY A 158 2.77 -22.41 9.60
C GLY A 158 2.34 -23.83 9.89
N PRO A 159 1.56 -24.06 10.97
CA PRO A 159 1.03 -25.37 11.29
C PRO A 159 0.21 -25.83 10.10
N GLY A 160 0.82 -26.67 9.32
CA GLY A 160 0.04 -27.53 8.48
C GLY A 160 -0.98 -28.15 9.39
N LYS A 161 -2.25 -27.82 9.14
CA LYS A 161 -3.44 -28.48 9.65
C LYS A 161 -3.23 -29.31 10.91
N ASN A 162 -3.85 -28.92 11.99
CA ASN A 162 -3.99 -29.76 13.17
C ASN A 162 -4.08 -31.23 12.78
N ASN A 163 -3.09 -32.01 13.10
CA ASN A 163 -3.25 -33.43 13.29
C ASN A 163 -4.15 -33.59 14.51
N THR A 164 -5.45 -33.58 14.30
CA THR A 164 -6.37 -34.28 15.20
C THR A 164 -6.10 -35.76 14.98
N LEU A 165 -5.35 -36.33 15.92
CA LEU A 165 -5.40 -37.75 16.19
C LEU A 165 -6.77 -38.12 16.73
#